data_089277390886961d8252f6c941ebe6dd
#
_entry.id   089277390886961d8252f6c941ebe6dd
#
_cell.length_a   1.000
_cell.length_b   1.000
_cell.length_c   1.000
_cell.angle_alpha   90.00
_cell.angle_beta   90.00
_cell.angle_gamma   90.00
#
_symmetry.space_group_name_H-M   'P 1'
#
loop_
_entity.id
_entity.type
_entity.pdbx_description
1 polymer ?
#
loop_
_entity_poly.entity_id
_entity_poly.type
_entity_poly.pdbx_seq_one_letter_code
_entity_poly.pdbx_strand_id
1 'polypeptide(L)'
;MYGVRLSFALSEWVDLGQKYPKALTALKDIRDKKTARLAGGEANRDLFHDVESINDHLSEQDETVALFRKIAATSPTFARDIHDIAEEALVQKREFELARQHMGDPGSIFNRAKTNYEQGMAWAKRSTKKRASEDAYRNIFTDDVVRLILILKNTGDEKWARKIQAEALQVVADDKIRNALAP
;
A
#
# COMPACT_ATOMS: atom_id res chain seq x y z
N MET A 1 -13.15 -4.41 12.29
CA MET A 1 -12.58 -3.38 13.19
C MET A 1 -11.05 -3.19 13.05
N TYR A 2 -10.39 -3.88 12.14
CA TYR A 2 -8.92 -3.79 11.96
C TYR A 2 -8.48 -2.37 11.51
N GLY A 3 -9.12 -1.77 10.52
CA GLY A 3 -8.76 -0.46 9.98
C GLY A 3 -8.89 0.71 10.96
N VAL A 4 -9.85 0.66 11.89
CA VAL A 4 -10.02 1.69 12.92
C VAL A 4 -8.85 1.70 13.91
N ARG A 5 -8.33 0.51 14.26
CA ARG A 5 -7.17 0.38 15.16
C ARG A 5 -5.90 0.96 14.55
N LEU A 6 -5.69 0.74 13.25
CA LEU A 6 -4.45 1.12 12.56
C LEU A 6 -4.45 2.55 12.03
N SER A 7 -5.60 3.21 11.88
CA SER A 7 -5.66 4.58 11.39
C SER A 7 -5.87 5.59 12.52
N PHE A 8 -7.04 5.58 13.17
CA PHE A 8 -7.35 6.60 14.19
C PHE A 8 -6.49 6.47 15.44
N ALA A 9 -6.31 5.24 15.97
CA ALA A 9 -5.54 5.05 17.20
C ALA A 9 -4.05 5.39 17.01
N LEU A 10 -3.47 5.13 15.84
CA LEU A 10 -2.08 5.48 15.55
C LEU A 10 -1.91 6.99 15.38
N SER A 11 -2.82 7.68 14.66
CA SER A 11 -2.78 9.14 14.54
C SER A 11 -2.84 9.81 15.92
N GLU A 12 -3.78 9.41 16.76
CA GLU A 12 -3.92 9.91 18.13
C GLU A 12 -2.65 9.66 18.97
N TRP A 13 -2.00 8.49 18.78
CA TRP A 13 -0.78 8.15 19.50
C TRP A 13 0.42 8.99 19.03
N VAL A 14 0.55 9.23 17.73
CA VAL A 14 1.59 10.12 17.18
C VAL A 14 1.39 11.55 17.66
N ASP A 15 0.16 12.06 17.63
CA ASP A 15 -0.19 13.39 18.16
C ASP A 15 0.12 13.52 19.67
N LEU A 16 -0.18 12.47 20.45
CA LEU A 16 0.21 12.39 21.85
C LEU A 16 1.74 12.44 21.99
N GLY A 17 2.46 11.74 21.11
CA GLY A 17 3.92 11.67 21.09
C GLY A 17 4.58 13.03 20.89
N GLN A 18 3.94 13.97 20.17
CA GLN A 18 4.43 15.34 20.01
C GLN A 18 4.42 16.11 21.33
N LYS A 19 3.47 15.82 22.21
CA LYS A 19 3.33 16.45 23.52
C LYS A 19 4.09 15.70 24.62
N TYR A 20 4.15 14.39 24.50
CA TYR A 20 4.74 13.46 25.46
C TYR A 20 5.72 12.52 24.78
N PRO A 21 7.01 12.86 24.65
CA PRO A 21 8.01 12.05 23.92
C PRO A 21 8.08 10.58 24.34
N LYS A 22 7.76 10.26 25.60
CA LYS A 22 7.68 8.88 26.08
C LYS A 22 6.61 8.05 25.36
N ALA A 23 5.52 8.66 24.91
CA ALA A 23 4.49 7.95 24.14
C ALA A 23 5.02 7.56 22.75
N LEU A 24 5.78 8.44 22.11
CA LEU A 24 6.42 8.14 20.83
C LEU A 24 7.49 7.03 20.98
N THR A 25 8.30 7.10 22.04
CA THR A 25 9.27 6.03 22.36
C THR A 25 8.55 4.69 22.54
N ALA A 26 7.45 4.64 23.28
CA ALA A 26 6.69 3.41 23.49
C ALA A 26 6.11 2.85 22.18
N LEU A 27 5.65 3.73 21.26
CA LEU A 27 5.17 3.29 19.94
C LEU A 27 6.30 2.68 19.10
N LYS A 28 7.47 3.33 19.08
CA LYS A 28 8.67 2.81 18.39
C LYS A 28 9.14 1.49 18.98
N ASP A 29 9.15 1.34 20.30
CA ASP A 29 9.51 0.08 20.98
C ASP A 29 8.56 -1.07 20.58
N ILE A 30 7.26 -0.80 20.43
CA ILE A 30 6.29 -1.79 19.95
C ILE A 30 6.60 -2.19 18.51
N ARG A 31 6.84 -1.21 17.62
CA ARG A 31 7.22 -1.43 16.23
C ARG A 31 8.50 -2.27 16.14
N ASP A 32 9.54 -1.90 16.89
CA ASP A 32 10.84 -2.56 16.84
C ASP A 32 10.78 -4.02 17.30
N LYS A 33 10.00 -4.32 18.37
CA LYS A 33 9.76 -5.69 18.81
C LYS A 33 9.06 -6.53 17.75
N LYS A 34 8.07 -5.96 17.04
CA LYS A 34 7.37 -6.63 15.96
C LYS A 34 8.28 -6.84 14.75
N THR A 35 9.07 -5.82 14.40
CA THR A 35 10.08 -5.88 13.33
C THR A 35 11.11 -6.99 13.61
N ALA A 36 11.60 -7.11 14.85
CA ALA A 36 12.55 -8.15 15.22
C ALA A 36 11.98 -9.57 15.04
N ARG A 37 10.70 -9.79 15.36
CA ARG A 37 10.02 -11.09 15.16
C ARG A 37 9.93 -11.44 13.67
N LEU A 38 9.47 -10.51 12.83
CA LEU A 38 9.40 -10.69 11.38
C LEU A 38 10.77 -10.92 10.76
N ALA A 39 11.76 -10.13 11.17
CA ALA A 39 13.15 -10.26 10.74
C ALA A 39 13.82 -11.56 11.21
N GLY A 40 13.30 -12.15 12.28
CA GLY A 40 13.66 -13.48 12.81
C GLY A 40 13.00 -14.65 12.09
N GLY A 41 12.15 -14.40 11.09
CA GLY A 41 11.52 -15.43 10.24
C GLY A 41 10.07 -15.75 10.59
N GLU A 42 9.42 -14.98 11.48
CA GLU A 42 7.98 -15.15 11.72
C GLU A 42 7.19 -14.65 10.50
N ALA A 43 6.52 -15.56 9.80
CA ALA A 43 5.66 -15.25 8.65
C ALA A 43 4.24 -14.91 9.16
N ASN A 44 4.01 -13.64 9.49
CA ASN A 44 2.75 -13.16 10.03
C ASN A 44 2.35 -11.84 9.32
N ARG A 45 1.36 -11.93 8.44
CA ARG A 45 0.87 -10.80 7.64
C ARG A 45 0.31 -9.66 8.49
N ASP A 46 -0.46 -9.98 9.53
CA ASP A 46 -1.03 -8.96 10.42
C ASP A 46 0.06 -8.22 11.19
N LEU A 47 1.11 -8.94 11.58
CA LEU A 47 2.26 -8.34 12.25
C LEU A 47 3.02 -7.38 11.32
N PHE A 48 3.17 -7.74 10.05
CA PHE A 48 3.79 -6.87 9.04
C PHE A 48 2.93 -5.62 8.79
N HIS A 49 1.62 -5.77 8.69
CA HIS A 49 0.71 -4.65 8.53
C HIS A 49 0.75 -3.70 9.73
N ASP A 50 0.85 -4.21 10.96
CA ASP A 50 1.03 -3.36 12.14
C ASP A 50 2.34 -2.54 12.06
N VAL A 51 3.46 -3.15 11.65
CA VAL A 51 4.76 -2.46 11.50
C VAL A 51 4.70 -1.41 10.41
N GLU A 52 4.18 -1.78 9.24
CA GLU A 52 4.02 -0.86 8.11
C GLU A 52 3.17 0.36 8.49
N SER A 53 2.00 0.13 9.11
CA SER A 53 1.10 1.22 9.52
C SER A 53 1.75 2.16 10.55
N ILE A 54 2.56 1.65 11.48
CA ILE A 54 3.30 2.50 12.42
C ILE A 54 4.36 3.31 11.67
N ASN A 55 5.12 2.68 10.77
CA ASN A 55 6.15 3.37 9.98
C ASN A 55 5.55 4.46 9.08
N ASP A 56 4.38 4.20 8.47
CA ASP A 56 3.67 5.18 7.64
C ASP A 56 3.28 6.42 8.47
N HIS A 57 2.65 6.23 9.64
CA HIS A 57 2.27 7.33 10.52
C HIS A 57 3.47 8.10 11.09
N LEU A 58 4.65 7.46 11.17
CA LEU A 58 5.91 8.10 11.59
C LEU A 58 6.69 8.70 10.41
N SER A 59 6.21 8.55 9.16
CA SER A 59 6.93 8.91 7.93
C SER A 59 8.29 8.20 7.80
N GLU A 60 8.37 6.96 8.30
CA GLU A 60 9.55 6.10 8.32
C GLU A 60 9.43 4.95 7.28
N GLN A 61 8.99 5.24 6.06
CA GLN A 61 8.80 4.24 4.98
C GLN A 61 10.09 3.48 4.63
N ASP A 62 11.27 4.08 4.86
CA ASP A 62 12.56 3.41 4.67
C ASP A 62 12.69 2.16 5.54
N GLU A 63 12.13 2.17 6.76
CA GLU A 63 12.13 1.02 7.67
C GLU A 63 11.22 -0.11 7.14
N THR A 64 10.08 0.23 6.53
CA THR A 64 9.22 -0.74 5.85
C THR A 64 9.93 -1.41 4.68
N VAL A 65 10.61 -0.62 3.85
CA VAL A 65 11.39 -1.12 2.71
C VAL A 65 12.54 -2.03 3.18
N ALA A 66 13.28 -1.61 4.22
CA ALA A 66 14.39 -2.39 4.76
C ALA A 66 13.91 -3.75 5.30
N LEU A 67 12.80 -3.76 6.05
CA LEU A 67 12.19 -4.98 6.54
C LEU A 67 11.70 -5.87 5.40
N PHE A 68 10.99 -5.32 4.42
CA PHE A 68 10.50 -6.07 3.26
C PHE A 68 11.65 -6.70 2.48
N ARG A 69 12.75 -5.97 2.23
CA ARG A 69 13.95 -6.48 1.57
C ARG A 69 14.57 -7.66 2.32
N LYS A 70 14.64 -7.58 3.65
CA LYS A 70 15.13 -8.67 4.49
C LYS A 70 14.23 -9.91 4.39
N ILE A 71 12.91 -9.72 4.46
CA ILE A 71 11.93 -10.81 4.31
C ILE A 71 12.03 -11.41 2.90
N ALA A 72 12.13 -10.58 1.86
CA ALA A 72 12.26 -11.03 0.48
C ALA A 72 13.48 -11.93 0.25
N ALA A 73 14.60 -11.62 0.90
CA ALA A 73 15.82 -12.43 0.82
C ALA A 73 15.72 -13.77 1.56
N THR A 74 14.94 -13.86 2.63
CA THR A 74 14.87 -15.06 3.48
C THR A 74 13.61 -15.90 3.24
N SER A 75 12.50 -15.28 2.85
CA SER A 75 11.21 -15.93 2.63
C SER A 75 10.45 -15.30 1.44
N PRO A 76 10.85 -15.59 0.18
CA PRO A 76 10.22 -15.01 -1.02
C PRO A 76 8.71 -15.28 -1.13
N THR A 77 8.24 -16.40 -0.57
CA THR A 77 6.80 -16.71 -0.54
C THR A 77 6.05 -15.77 0.38
N PHE A 78 6.56 -15.50 1.55
CA PHE A 78 5.95 -14.55 2.49
C PHE A 78 6.05 -13.11 1.95
N ALA A 79 7.16 -12.74 1.29
CA ALA A 79 7.27 -11.45 0.63
C ALA A 79 6.15 -11.22 -0.41
N ARG A 80 5.79 -12.24 -1.18
CA ARG A 80 4.64 -12.16 -2.10
C ARG A 80 3.30 -12.00 -1.39
N ASP A 81 3.12 -12.65 -0.25
CA ASP A 81 1.90 -12.56 0.55
C ASP A 81 1.68 -11.16 1.15
N ILE A 82 2.75 -10.46 1.50
CA ILE A 82 2.70 -9.11 2.11
C ILE A 82 2.98 -7.97 1.13
N HIS A 83 3.19 -8.28 -0.17
CA HIS A 83 3.56 -7.28 -1.18
C HIS A 83 2.57 -6.11 -1.25
N ASP A 84 1.28 -6.39 -1.26
CA ASP A 84 0.23 -5.37 -1.35
C ASP A 84 0.19 -4.41 -0.13
N ILE A 85 0.70 -4.84 1.03
CA ILE A 85 0.89 -3.97 2.19
C ILE A 85 2.13 -3.07 2.00
N ALA A 86 3.21 -3.64 1.47
CA ALA A 86 4.47 -2.92 1.28
C ALA A 86 4.49 -2.01 0.04
N GLU A 87 3.58 -2.23 -0.92
CA GLU A 87 3.63 -1.64 -2.26
C GLU A 87 3.74 -0.12 -2.25
N GLU A 88 2.98 0.55 -1.38
CA GLU A 88 3.02 2.01 -1.30
C GLU A 88 4.40 2.51 -0.87
N ALA A 89 4.98 1.95 0.18
CA ALA A 89 6.32 2.31 0.64
C ALA A 89 7.39 2.01 -0.43
N LEU A 90 7.29 0.86 -1.12
CA LEU A 90 8.20 0.49 -2.20
C LEU A 90 8.15 1.50 -3.36
N VAL A 91 6.96 1.92 -3.77
CA VAL A 91 6.78 2.90 -4.85
C VAL A 91 7.26 4.29 -4.43
N GLN A 92 6.92 4.75 -3.22
CA GLN A 92 7.38 6.04 -2.68
C GLN A 92 8.91 6.13 -2.62
N LYS A 93 9.57 5.01 -2.27
CA LYS A 93 11.05 4.92 -2.20
C LYS A 93 11.68 4.48 -3.52
N ARG A 94 10.91 4.38 -4.60
CA ARG A 94 11.35 4.03 -5.96
C ARG A 94 12.02 2.65 -6.05
N GLU A 95 11.66 1.74 -5.19
CA GLU A 95 12.12 0.33 -5.16
C GLU A 95 11.33 -0.55 -6.16
N PHE A 96 11.24 -0.06 -7.41
CA PHE A 96 10.38 -0.66 -8.43
C PHE A 96 10.75 -2.10 -8.78
N GLU A 97 12.05 -2.41 -8.88
CA GLU A 97 12.51 -3.77 -9.17
C GLU A 97 12.12 -4.74 -8.06
N LEU A 98 12.30 -4.32 -6.79
CA LEU A 98 11.92 -5.10 -5.64
C LEU A 98 10.40 -5.31 -5.59
N ALA A 99 9.61 -4.28 -5.88
CA ALA A 99 8.15 -4.40 -6.00
C ALA A 99 7.78 -5.38 -7.13
N ARG A 100 8.36 -5.21 -8.33
CA ARG A 100 8.05 -6.04 -9.50
C ARG A 100 8.36 -7.52 -9.31
N GLN A 101 9.45 -7.83 -8.61
CA GLN A 101 9.89 -9.20 -8.33
C GLN A 101 8.88 -9.98 -7.48
N HIS A 102 8.16 -9.31 -6.60
CA HIS A 102 7.25 -9.93 -5.63
C HIS A 102 5.77 -9.68 -5.91
N MET A 103 5.44 -8.75 -6.81
CA MET A 103 4.06 -8.59 -7.26
C MET A 103 3.62 -9.79 -8.10
N GLY A 104 2.33 -10.04 -8.12
CA GLY A 104 1.73 -11.09 -8.94
C GLY A 104 1.59 -10.71 -10.42
N ASP A 105 0.68 -11.39 -11.11
CA ASP A 105 0.31 -11.05 -12.49
C ASP A 105 -0.37 -9.68 -12.57
N PRO A 106 0.14 -8.74 -13.38
CA PRO A 106 -0.40 -7.39 -13.49
C PRO A 106 -1.89 -7.33 -13.87
N GLY A 107 -2.34 -8.23 -14.75
CA GLY A 107 -3.73 -8.31 -15.15
C GLY A 107 -4.64 -8.71 -13.98
N SER A 108 -4.22 -9.68 -13.18
CA SER A 108 -4.94 -10.12 -11.99
C SER A 108 -5.05 -9.02 -10.94
N ILE A 109 -3.96 -8.24 -10.72
CA ILE A 109 -3.93 -7.11 -9.80
C ILE A 109 -4.90 -6.03 -10.26
N PHE A 110 -4.83 -5.65 -11.54
CA PHE A 110 -5.75 -4.67 -12.12
C PHE A 110 -7.22 -5.11 -12.01
N ASN A 111 -7.53 -6.37 -12.36
CA ASN A 111 -8.87 -6.90 -12.27
C ASN A 111 -9.41 -6.88 -10.83
N ARG A 112 -8.56 -7.17 -9.83
CA ARG A 112 -8.93 -7.08 -8.42
C ARG A 112 -9.24 -5.63 -8.02
N ALA A 113 -8.40 -4.67 -8.41
CA ALA A 113 -8.64 -3.25 -8.14
C ALA A 113 -9.94 -2.76 -8.77
N LYS A 114 -10.22 -3.15 -10.03
CA LYS A 114 -11.46 -2.84 -10.73
C LYS A 114 -12.68 -3.44 -10.02
N THR A 115 -12.61 -4.71 -9.63
CA THR A 115 -13.71 -5.39 -8.91
C THR A 115 -13.99 -4.71 -7.58
N ASN A 116 -12.95 -4.35 -6.81
CA ASN A 116 -13.09 -3.64 -5.55
C ASN A 116 -13.75 -2.27 -5.76
N TYR A 117 -13.36 -1.54 -6.80
CA TYR A 117 -13.98 -0.27 -7.17
C TYR A 117 -15.46 -0.43 -7.50
N GLU A 118 -15.82 -1.39 -8.38
CA GLU A 118 -17.21 -1.63 -8.79
C GLU A 118 -18.10 -2.02 -7.60
N GLN A 119 -17.61 -2.89 -6.72
CA GLN A 119 -18.31 -3.27 -5.48
C GLN A 119 -18.45 -2.09 -4.51
N GLY A 120 -17.38 -1.32 -4.35
CA GLY A 120 -17.36 -0.11 -3.52
C GLY A 120 -18.36 0.94 -4.02
N MET A 121 -18.41 1.18 -5.33
CA MET A 121 -19.38 2.09 -5.94
C MET A 121 -20.83 1.60 -5.78
N ALA A 122 -21.07 0.29 -5.88
CA ALA A 122 -22.38 -0.29 -5.62
C ALA A 122 -22.80 -0.11 -4.15
N TRP A 123 -21.85 -0.23 -3.21
CA TRP A 123 -22.11 0.04 -1.79
C TRP A 123 -22.33 1.54 -1.53
N ALA A 124 -21.50 2.41 -2.11
CA ALA A 124 -21.58 3.86 -1.94
C ALA A 124 -22.94 4.43 -2.35
N LYS A 125 -23.57 3.87 -3.39
CA LYS A 125 -24.92 4.25 -3.83
C LYS A 125 -25.98 4.08 -2.74
N ARG A 126 -25.75 3.20 -1.75
CA ARG A 126 -26.66 2.92 -0.61
C ARG A 126 -26.25 3.69 0.64
N SER A 127 -25.11 4.36 0.64
CA SER A 127 -24.57 5.08 1.79
C SER A 127 -25.31 6.40 2.01
N THR A 128 -25.49 6.79 3.28
CA THR A 128 -25.98 8.13 3.66
C THR A 128 -24.98 9.23 3.31
N LYS A 129 -23.70 8.90 3.17
CA LYS A 129 -22.61 9.80 2.73
C LYS A 129 -22.17 9.44 1.29
N LYS A 130 -23.14 9.28 0.39
CA LYS A 130 -22.93 8.76 -0.97
C LYS A 130 -21.73 9.37 -1.67
N ARG A 131 -21.67 10.70 -1.83
CA ARG A 131 -20.61 11.39 -2.57
C ARG A 131 -19.23 11.15 -1.96
N ALA A 132 -19.08 11.30 -0.66
CA ALA A 132 -17.81 11.06 0.02
C ALA A 132 -17.33 9.60 -0.13
N SER A 133 -18.28 8.65 -0.12
CA SER A 133 -17.95 7.23 -0.34
C SER A 133 -17.56 6.95 -1.79
N GLU A 134 -18.24 7.53 -2.76
CA GLU A 134 -17.89 7.42 -4.19
C GLU A 134 -16.50 8.00 -4.46
N ASP A 135 -16.20 9.19 -3.91
CA ASP A 135 -14.88 9.83 -4.05
C ASP A 135 -13.77 8.98 -3.42
N ALA A 136 -14.02 8.38 -2.24
CA ALA A 136 -13.07 7.50 -1.58
C ALA A 136 -12.72 6.26 -2.44
N TYR A 137 -13.72 5.56 -2.99
CA TYR A 137 -13.47 4.40 -3.85
C TYR A 137 -12.81 4.77 -5.17
N ARG A 138 -13.13 5.94 -5.72
CA ARG A 138 -12.44 6.47 -6.91
C ARG A 138 -10.95 6.70 -6.61
N ASN A 139 -10.63 7.36 -5.50
CA ASN A 139 -9.25 7.64 -5.12
C ASN A 139 -8.47 6.35 -4.88
N ILE A 140 -9.02 5.38 -4.14
CA ILE A 140 -8.39 4.07 -3.90
C ILE A 140 -8.05 3.40 -5.24
N PHE A 141 -9.02 3.30 -6.16
CA PHE A 141 -8.77 2.70 -7.47
C PHE A 141 -7.70 3.45 -8.27
N THR A 142 -7.77 4.78 -8.29
CA THR A 142 -6.80 5.63 -8.99
C THR A 142 -5.39 5.40 -8.44
N ASP A 143 -5.23 5.43 -7.13
CA ASP A 143 -3.92 5.29 -6.49
C ASP A 143 -3.34 3.87 -6.68
N ASP A 144 -4.16 2.81 -6.56
CA ASP A 144 -3.76 1.43 -6.84
C ASP A 144 -3.25 1.25 -8.27
N VAL A 145 -4.02 1.79 -9.24
CA VAL A 145 -3.67 1.68 -10.67
C VAL A 145 -2.42 2.49 -11.00
N VAL A 146 -2.28 3.70 -10.45
CA VAL A 146 -1.09 4.53 -10.66
C VAL A 146 0.16 3.83 -10.13
N ARG A 147 0.11 3.24 -8.92
CA ARG A 147 1.24 2.46 -8.37
C ARG A 147 1.62 1.30 -9.29
N LEU A 148 0.63 0.54 -9.75
CA LEU A 148 0.86 -0.57 -10.68
C LEU A 148 1.52 -0.10 -11.99
N ILE A 149 1.03 0.99 -12.59
CA ILE A 149 1.61 1.57 -13.81
C ILE A 149 3.05 2.03 -13.57
N LEU A 150 3.32 2.68 -12.45
CA LEU A 150 4.67 3.15 -12.10
C LEU A 150 5.66 2.00 -11.94
N ILE A 151 5.27 0.91 -11.28
CA ILE A 151 6.11 -0.29 -11.16
C ILE A 151 6.42 -0.83 -12.55
N LEU A 152 5.42 -1.06 -13.38
CA LEU A 152 5.59 -1.65 -14.71
C LEU A 152 6.43 -0.75 -15.63
N LYS A 153 6.20 0.55 -15.64
CA LYS A 153 6.96 1.54 -16.42
C LYS A 153 8.44 1.50 -16.05
N ASN A 154 8.74 1.57 -14.75
CA ASN A 154 10.11 1.69 -14.28
C ASN A 154 10.89 0.37 -14.29
N THR A 155 10.23 -0.76 -14.58
CA THR A 155 10.84 -2.08 -14.75
C THR A 155 10.82 -2.59 -16.19
N GLY A 156 10.52 -1.71 -17.17
CA GLY A 156 10.56 -2.03 -18.60
C GLY A 156 9.34 -2.77 -19.13
N ASP A 157 8.32 -3.02 -18.32
CA ASP A 157 7.07 -3.68 -18.74
C ASP A 157 6.09 -2.67 -19.41
N GLU A 158 6.61 -1.83 -20.31
CA GLU A 158 5.82 -0.74 -20.96
C GLU A 158 4.54 -1.22 -21.63
N LYS A 159 4.55 -2.41 -22.22
CA LYS A 159 3.37 -2.97 -22.87
C LYS A 159 2.22 -3.16 -21.87
N TRP A 160 2.52 -3.69 -20.70
CA TRP A 160 1.55 -3.84 -19.62
C TRP A 160 1.14 -2.50 -19.03
N ALA A 161 2.09 -1.61 -18.80
CA ALA A 161 1.81 -0.28 -18.28
C ALA A 161 0.82 0.50 -19.16
N ARG A 162 1.03 0.51 -20.50
CA ARG A 162 0.13 1.15 -21.46
C ARG A 162 -1.24 0.48 -21.53
N LYS A 163 -1.28 -0.86 -21.51
CA LYS A 163 -2.54 -1.63 -21.52
C LYS A 163 -3.39 -1.28 -20.29
N ILE A 164 -2.79 -1.35 -19.08
CA ILE A 164 -3.48 -1.06 -17.82
C ILE A 164 -3.94 0.40 -17.77
N GLN A 165 -3.11 1.36 -18.21
CA GLN A 165 -3.52 2.76 -18.29
C GLN A 165 -4.76 2.94 -19.19
N ALA A 166 -4.75 2.35 -20.38
CA ALA A 166 -5.87 2.45 -21.31
C ALA A 166 -7.16 1.84 -20.73
N GLU A 167 -7.07 0.65 -20.14
CA GLU A 167 -8.22 -0.01 -19.51
C GLU A 167 -8.73 0.76 -18.27
N ALA A 168 -7.82 1.30 -17.46
CA ALA A 168 -8.18 2.07 -16.26
C ALA A 168 -8.91 3.38 -16.61
N LEU A 169 -8.50 4.06 -17.67
CA LEU A 169 -9.17 5.27 -18.16
C LEU A 169 -10.59 5.00 -18.70
N GLN A 170 -10.91 3.76 -19.08
CA GLN A 170 -12.30 3.36 -19.40
C GLN A 170 -13.15 3.20 -18.12
N VAL A 171 -12.52 2.91 -16.97
CA VAL A 171 -13.22 2.75 -15.69
C VAL A 171 -13.37 4.10 -14.99
N VAL A 172 -12.26 4.85 -14.88
CA VAL A 172 -12.20 6.16 -14.22
C VAL A 172 -11.36 7.11 -15.07
N ALA A 173 -11.99 8.17 -15.60
CA ALA A 173 -11.28 9.24 -16.28
C ALA A 173 -10.62 10.16 -15.24
N ASP A 174 -9.34 9.91 -14.93
CA ASP A 174 -8.57 10.63 -13.92
C ASP A 174 -7.22 11.10 -14.49
N ASP A 175 -6.82 12.32 -14.12
CA ASP A 175 -5.58 12.90 -14.63
C ASP A 175 -4.32 12.25 -14.04
N LYS A 176 -4.37 11.71 -12.81
CA LYS A 176 -3.25 10.95 -12.25
C LYS A 176 -2.98 9.70 -13.12
N ILE A 177 -4.05 8.95 -13.50
CA ILE A 177 -3.91 7.79 -14.38
C ILE A 177 -3.38 8.21 -15.74
N ARG A 178 -3.92 9.31 -16.34
CA ARG A 178 -3.47 9.83 -17.65
C ARG A 178 -2.00 10.19 -17.65
N ASN A 179 -1.52 10.80 -16.59
CA ASN A 179 -0.16 11.29 -16.46
C ASN A 179 0.84 10.26 -15.89
N ALA A 180 0.41 9.07 -15.46
CA ALA A 180 1.28 8.06 -14.86
C ALA A 180 2.42 7.57 -15.78
N LEU A 181 2.21 7.63 -17.10
CA LEU A 181 3.25 7.31 -18.10
C LEU A 181 4.03 8.54 -18.61
N ALA A 182 3.69 9.73 -18.16
CA ALA A 182 4.46 10.94 -18.53
C ALA A 182 5.94 10.81 -18.06
N PRO A 183 6.87 11.43 -18.77
CA PRO A 183 8.30 11.39 -18.45
C PRO A 183 8.61 11.92 -17.05
#